data_d7f0930bfe4b32954b8a483394ea4044
#
_entry.id   d7f0930bfe4b32954b8a483394ea4044
#
_cell.length_a   1.000
_cell.length_b   1.000
_cell.length_c   1.000
_cell.angle_alpha   90.00
_cell.angle_beta   90.00
_cell.angle_gamma   90.00
#
_symmetry.space_group_name_H-M   'P 1'
#
loop_
_entity.id
_entity.type
_entity.pdbx_description
1 polymer ?
#
loop_
_entity_poly.entity_id
_entity_poly.type
_entity_poly.pdbx_seq_one_letter_code
_entity_poly.pdbx_strand_id
1 'polypeptide(L)'
;MLNLGKIIPVLVTIGAFGMSFSKNYVLAALLSVALSFCVGAGSASAQDSENAPSAAIETIEPILSYDTAYNLQLAIQKYEAIVAAGGWKELSRGTYGLKKGAVQGHVRGLRRRLVATGDLSADLRMSDKFDQDVEDAVRLLQARHGLRTTGIIDQETMITMNVPATEKLTQLRLNLLRVQDAVSALSERYIVVNIPAASIEAVENGTVQRRHTAIVGRIERPTPLLHSKVHEINFNPYWHVPKSIIRRDIIKYMNDDPQYLTNFRIKIYGADGEELDPASIDWSTDEAVQYAFRQEPGAENSMGHVKINFHNKHAVYLHDTPQKSLFGQNRRFHSSGCVRVEEVDELVAWLLAGNEEWNQLAVDGAFASGERLDVRLKSPVPIITTYITAWANRQGVVSFREDIYQFDKQGRVALLDD
;
A
#
# COMPACT_ATOMS: atom_id res chain seq x y z
N MET A 1 -47.20 -29.48 37.18
CA MET A 1 -48.57 -29.10 36.80
C MET A 1 -48.51 -28.09 35.67
N LEU A 2 -49.19 -28.45 34.61
CA LEU A 2 -49.31 -27.71 33.35
C LEU A 2 -49.92 -26.32 33.53
N ASN A 3 -49.57 -25.36 32.70
CA ASN A 3 -50.60 -24.68 31.93
C ASN A 3 -50.03 -24.04 30.64
N LEU A 4 -50.59 -24.48 29.54
CA LEU A 4 -50.52 -23.96 28.19
C LEU A 4 -51.58 -22.88 27.96
N GLY A 5 -51.33 -21.88 27.17
CA GLY A 5 -52.38 -21.00 26.67
C GLY A 5 -51.85 -19.75 25.98
N LYS A 6 -51.93 -19.66 24.78
CA LYS A 6 -52.81 -19.38 23.64
C LYS A 6 -52.10 -18.45 22.67
N ILE A 7 -51.93 -18.96 21.46
CA ILE A 7 -51.56 -18.21 20.24
C ILE A 7 -52.87 -17.61 19.67
N ILE A 8 -52.86 -16.34 19.32
CA ILE A 8 -53.91 -15.65 18.56
C ILE A 8 -53.32 -15.22 17.21
N PRO A 9 -53.87 -15.63 16.07
CA PRO A 9 -53.48 -15.12 14.78
C PRO A 9 -54.27 -13.86 14.43
N VAL A 10 -53.56 -12.82 13.99
CA VAL A 10 -54.15 -11.59 13.44
C VAL A 10 -54.34 -11.80 11.94
N LEU A 11 -55.63 -11.85 11.55
CA LEU A 11 -56.04 -11.81 10.13
C LEU A 11 -55.95 -10.38 9.61
N VAL A 12 -55.15 -10.16 8.55
CA VAL A 12 -55.18 -8.90 7.80
C VAL A 12 -55.97 -9.13 6.49
N THR A 13 -57.13 -8.49 6.42
CA THR A 13 -58.03 -8.50 5.27
C THR A 13 -57.52 -7.51 4.23
N ILE A 14 -57.15 -7.96 3.04
CA ILE A 14 -56.84 -7.12 1.91
C ILE A 14 -58.08 -7.04 1.03
N GLY A 15 -58.62 -5.83 0.90
CA GLY A 15 -59.75 -5.50 0.07
C GLY A 15 -59.43 -5.59 -1.44
N ALA A 16 -60.23 -6.31 -2.17
CA ALA A 16 -60.14 -6.44 -3.61
C ALA A 16 -60.71 -5.19 -4.32
N PHE A 17 -59.89 -4.55 -5.13
CA PHE A 17 -60.38 -3.67 -6.18
C PHE A 17 -60.18 -4.38 -7.51
N GLY A 18 -61.32 -4.69 -8.17
CA GLY A 18 -61.33 -5.36 -9.45
C GLY A 18 -60.95 -4.42 -10.60
N MET A 19 -60.03 -4.85 -11.42
CA MET A 19 -59.86 -4.40 -12.79
C MET A 19 -59.66 -5.59 -13.71
N SER A 20 -60.61 -5.78 -14.59
CA SER A 20 -60.65 -6.79 -15.67
C SER A 20 -59.58 -6.47 -16.70
N PHE A 21 -58.58 -7.34 -16.88
CA PHE A 21 -57.72 -7.35 -18.07
C PHE A 21 -57.75 -8.71 -18.73
N SER A 22 -57.95 -8.65 -20.04
CA SER A 22 -58.22 -9.75 -20.98
C SER A 22 -57.10 -10.82 -21.00
N LYS A 23 -57.51 -12.07 -21.10
CA LYS A 23 -56.71 -13.33 -20.96
C LYS A 23 -55.71 -13.62 -22.09
N ASN A 24 -55.33 -12.69 -22.97
CA ASN A 24 -54.54 -13.05 -24.16
C ASN A 24 -53.08 -12.52 -24.21
N TYR A 25 -52.55 -11.98 -23.11
CA TYR A 25 -51.15 -11.43 -23.12
C TYR A 25 -50.22 -12.09 -22.05
N VAL A 26 -50.67 -13.09 -21.34
CA VAL A 26 -49.87 -13.69 -20.23
C VAL A 26 -49.00 -14.87 -20.70
N LEU A 27 -49.21 -15.39 -21.92
CA LEU A 27 -48.45 -16.59 -22.38
C LEU A 27 -47.19 -16.26 -23.20
N ALA A 28 -46.97 -15.00 -23.59
CA ALA A 28 -45.77 -14.60 -24.36
C ALA A 28 -44.62 -14.07 -23.47
N ALA A 29 -44.88 -13.72 -22.21
CA ALA A 29 -43.88 -13.14 -21.29
C ALA A 29 -43.16 -14.15 -20.42
N LEU A 30 -43.59 -15.42 -20.36
CA LEU A 30 -42.95 -16.46 -19.51
C LEU A 30 -41.98 -17.38 -20.26
N LEU A 31 -41.85 -17.24 -21.61
CA LEU A 31 -40.85 -18.00 -22.38
C LEU A 31 -39.55 -17.21 -22.70
N SER A 32 -39.47 -15.92 -22.37
CA SER A 32 -38.28 -15.13 -22.66
C SER A 32 -37.32 -14.95 -21.45
N VAL A 33 -37.67 -15.45 -20.28
CA VAL A 33 -36.83 -15.33 -19.06
C VAL A 33 -36.03 -16.59 -18.75
N ALA A 34 -36.34 -17.71 -19.44
CA ALA A 34 -35.68 -19.00 -19.18
C ALA A 34 -34.48 -19.31 -20.09
N LEU A 35 -34.03 -18.37 -20.97
CA LEU A 35 -32.91 -18.65 -21.89
C LEU A 35 -31.73 -17.68 -21.77
N SER A 36 -31.62 -16.88 -20.71
CA SER A 36 -30.51 -15.93 -20.50
C SER A 36 -29.67 -16.19 -19.24
N PHE A 37 -29.72 -17.39 -18.66
CA PHE A 37 -28.87 -17.75 -17.52
C PHE A 37 -28.04 -19.02 -17.76
N CYS A 38 -27.45 -19.13 -18.94
CA CYS A 38 -26.40 -20.12 -19.21
C CYS A 38 -25.41 -19.59 -20.22
N VAL A 39 -24.71 -18.48 -19.88
CA VAL A 39 -23.44 -18.13 -20.53
C VAL A 39 -22.47 -17.67 -19.44
N GLY A 40 -21.55 -18.57 -19.12
CA GLY A 40 -20.19 -18.24 -18.74
C GLY A 40 -19.97 -17.77 -17.30
N ALA A 41 -20.17 -18.66 -16.32
CA ALA A 41 -19.16 -18.77 -15.30
C ALA A 41 -17.93 -19.38 -15.99
N GLY A 42 -17.16 -18.58 -16.68
CA GLY A 42 -15.80 -18.89 -17.02
C GLY A 42 -15.05 -18.97 -15.69
N SER A 43 -14.81 -20.18 -15.21
CA SER A 43 -13.76 -20.45 -14.26
C SER A 43 -12.48 -19.87 -14.90
N ALA A 44 -12.05 -18.68 -14.45
CA ALA A 44 -10.68 -18.25 -14.64
C ALA A 44 -9.84 -19.39 -14.09
N SER A 45 -9.14 -20.10 -14.98
CA SER A 45 -8.30 -21.21 -14.58
C SER A 45 -7.21 -20.63 -13.69
N ALA A 46 -6.83 -21.33 -12.64
CA ALA A 46 -5.71 -20.97 -11.76
C ALA A 46 -4.39 -20.73 -12.54
N GLN A 47 -4.33 -21.14 -13.81
CA GLN A 47 -3.20 -20.90 -14.72
C GLN A 47 -3.10 -19.46 -15.25
N ASP A 48 -4.20 -18.70 -15.32
CA ASP A 48 -4.15 -17.30 -15.76
C ASP A 48 -3.62 -16.35 -14.66
N SER A 49 -3.67 -16.76 -13.40
CA SER A 49 -3.10 -16.00 -12.28
C SER A 49 -1.58 -16.16 -12.15
N GLU A 50 -1.00 -17.28 -12.58
CA GLU A 50 0.46 -17.51 -12.55
C GLU A 50 1.24 -16.70 -13.59
N ASN A 51 0.58 -16.23 -14.65
CA ASN A 51 1.20 -15.44 -15.73
C ASN A 51 0.97 -13.93 -15.62
N ALA A 52 0.30 -13.44 -14.57
CA ALA A 52 0.16 -12.01 -14.36
C ALA A 52 1.52 -11.38 -14.00
N PRO A 53 1.88 -10.21 -14.57
CA PRO A 53 3.14 -9.53 -14.25
C PRO A 53 3.35 -9.26 -12.76
N SER A 54 2.27 -9.12 -11.99
CA SER A 54 2.30 -9.01 -10.53
C SER A 54 2.79 -10.29 -9.86
N ALA A 55 2.40 -11.47 -10.31
CA ALA A 55 2.81 -12.74 -9.71
C ALA A 55 4.33 -13.00 -9.77
N ALA A 56 5.02 -12.47 -10.78
CA ALA A 56 6.48 -12.56 -10.87
C ALA A 56 7.22 -11.66 -9.85
N ILE A 57 6.52 -10.71 -9.24
CA ILE A 57 7.08 -9.70 -8.33
C ILE A 57 6.58 -9.90 -6.91
N GLU A 58 5.31 -10.24 -6.75
CA GLU A 58 4.64 -10.51 -5.47
C GLU A 58 4.85 -11.98 -5.07
N THR A 59 6.11 -12.33 -4.87
CA THR A 59 6.49 -13.65 -4.35
C THR A 59 6.27 -13.71 -2.85
N ILE A 60 6.24 -14.93 -2.29
CA ILE A 60 6.25 -15.15 -0.83
C ILE A 60 7.59 -14.80 -0.19
N GLU A 61 8.59 -14.42 -0.99
CA GLU A 61 9.93 -14.07 -0.51
C GLU A 61 9.92 -12.66 0.12
N PRO A 62 10.43 -12.51 1.35
CA PRO A 62 10.53 -11.19 1.97
C PRO A 62 11.55 -10.30 1.25
N ILE A 63 11.26 -9.00 1.20
CA ILE A 63 12.21 -8.00 0.70
C ILE A 63 13.49 -7.91 1.54
N LEU A 64 13.40 -8.30 2.81
CA LEU A 64 14.51 -8.32 3.75
C LEU A 64 14.66 -9.73 4.33
N SER A 65 15.66 -10.49 3.85
CA SER A 65 16.00 -11.83 4.29
C SER A 65 17.46 -12.16 3.90
N TYR A 66 17.99 -13.26 4.39
CA TYR A 66 19.30 -13.78 3.94
C TYR A 66 19.28 -14.12 2.44
N ASP A 67 18.20 -14.68 1.94
CA ASP A 67 18.04 -15.01 0.52
C ASP A 67 18.05 -13.73 -0.36
N THR A 68 17.51 -12.62 0.14
CA THR A 68 17.55 -11.33 -0.56
C THR A 68 18.99 -10.85 -0.76
N ALA A 69 19.87 -11.01 0.22
CA ALA A 69 21.29 -10.67 0.09
C ALA A 69 21.98 -11.55 -0.98
N TYR A 70 21.70 -12.85 -1.00
CA TYR A 70 22.23 -13.77 -2.03
C TYR A 70 21.71 -13.41 -3.44
N ASN A 71 20.42 -13.21 -3.59
CA ASN A 71 19.80 -12.83 -4.86
C ASN A 71 20.33 -11.48 -5.37
N LEU A 72 20.61 -10.52 -4.49
CA LEU A 72 21.26 -9.26 -4.84
C LEU A 72 22.69 -9.47 -5.37
N GLN A 73 23.46 -10.40 -4.82
CA GLN A 73 24.81 -10.73 -5.36
C GLN A 73 24.72 -11.25 -6.79
N LEU A 74 23.76 -12.15 -7.07
CA LEU A 74 23.53 -12.64 -8.44
C LEU A 74 23.07 -11.51 -9.38
N ALA A 75 22.19 -10.62 -8.91
CA ALA A 75 21.77 -9.45 -9.67
C ALA A 75 22.95 -8.49 -9.97
N ILE A 76 23.85 -8.28 -9.02
CA ILE A 76 25.06 -7.47 -9.21
C ILE A 76 25.93 -8.06 -10.32
N GLN A 77 26.21 -9.38 -10.29
CA GLN A 77 26.98 -10.05 -11.34
C GLN A 77 26.37 -9.86 -12.73
N LYS A 78 25.02 -10.00 -12.84
CA LYS A 78 24.29 -9.75 -14.09
C LYS A 78 24.48 -8.30 -14.57
N TYR A 79 24.34 -7.32 -13.68
CA TYR A 79 24.48 -5.91 -14.05
C TYR A 79 25.92 -5.50 -14.31
N GLU A 80 26.91 -6.13 -13.66
CA GLU A 80 28.34 -5.97 -14.00
C GLU A 80 28.62 -6.42 -15.43
N ALA A 81 28.08 -7.58 -15.84
CA ALA A 81 28.20 -8.05 -17.21
C ALA A 81 27.55 -7.08 -18.22
N ILE A 82 26.37 -6.54 -17.91
CA ILE A 82 25.69 -5.52 -18.73
C ILE A 82 26.58 -4.26 -18.86
N VAL A 83 27.13 -3.76 -17.78
CA VAL A 83 28.00 -2.57 -17.76
C VAL A 83 29.28 -2.83 -18.52
N ALA A 84 29.92 -3.98 -18.35
CA ALA A 84 31.13 -4.38 -19.07
C ALA A 84 30.90 -4.48 -20.58
N ALA A 85 29.69 -4.85 -21.02
CA ALA A 85 29.27 -4.85 -22.42
C ALA A 85 28.92 -3.45 -22.98
N GLY A 86 29.16 -2.39 -22.21
CA GLY A 86 28.86 -0.99 -22.59
C GLY A 86 27.49 -0.48 -22.14
N GLY A 87 26.74 -1.25 -21.30
CA GLY A 87 25.43 -0.89 -20.81
C GLY A 87 24.36 -0.89 -21.91
N TRP A 88 23.36 -0.06 -21.72
CA TRP A 88 22.30 0.16 -22.71
C TRP A 88 22.24 1.60 -23.19
N LYS A 89 21.82 1.79 -24.44
CA LYS A 89 21.63 3.10 -25.03
C LYS A 89 20.32 3.73 -24.52
N GLU A 90 20.30 5.02 -24.35
CA GLU A 90 19.08 5.78 -24.04
C GLU A 90 18.01 5.55 -25.12
N LEU A 91 16.78 5.37 -24.71
CA LEU A 91 15.63 5.29 -25.61
C LEU A 91 15.29 6.67 -26.13
N SER A 92 15.07 6.78 -27.46
CA SER A 92 14.74 8.04 -28.09
C SER A 92 13.34 8.53 -27.72
N ARG A 93 13.09 9.83 -27.85
CA ARG A 93 11.78 10.45 -27.62
C ARG A 93 10.63 9.80 -28.40
N GLY A 94 10.89 9.22 -29.56
CA GLY A 94 9.89 8.49 -30.35
C GLY A 94 9.40 7.19 -29.71
N THR A 95 10.01 6.74 -28.61
CA THR A 95 9.51 5.61 -27.80
C THR A 95 8.38 6.04 -26.87
N TYR A 96 8.26 7.33 -26.54
CA TYR A 96 7.19 7.85 -25.70
C TYR A 96 5.80 7.65 -26.35
N GLY A 97 4.83 7.26 -25.56
CA GLY A 97 3.45 7.01 -26.00
C GLY A 97 3.24 5.68 -26.72
N LEU A 98 4.29 4.87 -26.92
CA LEU A 98 4.15 3.54 -27.52
C LEU A 98 3.26 2.65 -26.65
N LYS A 99 2.38 1.93 -27.34
CA LYS A 99 1.47 0.93 -26.75
C LYS A 99 1.17 -0.16 -27.75
N LYS A 100 0.55 -1.23 -27.32
CA LYS A 100 0.13 -2.35 -28.16
C LYS A 100 -0.57 -1.89 -29.43
N GLY A 101 -0.18 -2.49 -30.55
CA GLY A 101 -0.67 -2.16 -31.89
C GLY A 101 0.22 -1.16 -32.66
N ALA A 102 1.14 -0.44 -32.00
CA ALA A 102 2.07 0.43 -32.68
C ALA A 102 3.03 -0.36 -33.56
N VAL A 103 3.32 0.15 -34.78
CA VAL A 103 4.28 -0.43 -35.74
C VAL A 103 5.22 0.67 -36.20
N GLN A 104 6.44 0.71 -35.64
CA GLN A 104 7.43 1.72 -35.98
C GLN A 104 8.84 1.33 -35.48
N GLY A 105 9.89 1.89 -36.08
CA GLY A 105 11.27 1.54 -35.82
C GLY A 105 11.74 1.70 -34.37
N HIS A 106 11.11 2.60 -33.60
CA HIS A 106 11.43 2.79 -32.16
C HIS A 106 11.11 1.56 -31.31
N VAL A 107 10.16 0.70 -31.73
CA VAL A 107 9.83 -0.56 -31.03
C VAL A 107 11.04 -1.52 -31.00
N ARG A 108 11.90 -1.54 -32.03
CA ARG A 108 13.15 -2.36 -32.00
C ARG A 108 14.08 -1.90 -30.87
N GLY A 109 14.18 -0.60 -30.63
CA GLY A 109 14.98 -0.05 -29.53
C GLY A 109 14.42 -0.47 -28.18
N LEU A 110 13.10 -0.38 -28.03
CA LEU A 110 12.37 -0.82 -26.84
C LEU A 110 12.57 -2.33 -26.58
N ARG A 111 12.39 -3.19 -27.61
CA ARG A 111 12.61 -4.65 -27.49
C ARG A 111 14.03 -4.97 -27.01
N ARG A 112 15.05 -4.34 -27.62
CA ARG A 112 16.44 -4.53 -27.17
C ARG A 112 16.66 -4.14 -25.71
N ARG A 113 16.04 -3.06 -25.26
CA ARG A 113 16.10 -2.65 -23.86
C ARG A 113 15.43 -3.67 -22.94
N LEU A 114 14.24 -4.14 -23.27
CA LEU A 114 13.48 -5.12 -22.47
C LEU A 114 14.22 -6.48 -22.42
N VAL A 115 14.87 -6.89 -23.50
CA VAL A 115 15.75 -8.07 -23.50
C VAL A 115 16.97 -7.86 -22.61
N ALA A 116 17.66 -6.72 -22.73
CA ALA A 116 18.84 -6.43 -21.92
C ALA A 116 18.54 -6.40 -20.41
N THR A 117 17.34 -5.96 -20.01
CA THR A 117 16.91 -5.93 -18.61
C THR A 117 16.30 -7.25 -18.14
N GLY A 118 16.00 -8.18 -19.07
CA GLY A 118 15.42 -9.50 -18.78
C GLY A 118 13.90 -9.48 -18.65
N ASP A 119 13.23 -8.41 -19.08
CA ASP A 119 11.78 -8.30 -19.08
C ASP A 119 11.15 -8.96 -20.32
N LEU A 120 11.91 -9.13 -21.40
CA LEU A 120 11.49 -9.80 -22.63
C LEU A 120 12.48 -10.93 -22.95
N SER A 121 11.99 -12.09 -23.41
CA SER A 121 12.86 -13.20 -23.83
C SER A 121 13.70 -12.82 -25.04
N ALA A 122 14.99 -13.23 -25.02
CA ALA A 122 15.91 -13.04 -26.12
C ALA A 122 15.58 -13.88 -27.37
N ASP A 123 14.82 -14.97 -27.19
CA ASP A 123 14.42 -15.89 -28.26
C ASP A 123 13.34 -15.31 -29.18
N LEU A 124 12.65 -14.24 -28.71
CA LEU A 124 11.61 -13.59 -29.50
C LEU A 124 12.20 -12.78 -30.66
N ARG A 125 11.57 -12.93 -31.84
CA ARG A 125 12.00 -12.24 -33.06
C ARG A 125 11.99 -10.72 -32.90
N MET A 126 13.10 -10.06 -33.27
CA MET A 126 13.12 -8.60 -33.36
C MET A 126 12.19 -8.09 -34.47
N SER A 127 11.30 -7.19 -34.10
CA SER A 127 10.25 -6.64 -34.94
C SER A 127 9.96 -5.18 -34.60
N ASP A 128 9.36 -4.46 -35.55
CA ASP A 128 8.89 -3.09 -35.35
C ASP A 128 7.47 -3.05 -34.70
N LYS A 129 6.88 -4.22 -34.45
CA LYS A 129 5.52 -4.33 -33.88
C LYS A 129 5.57 -4.36 -32.36
N PHE A 130 4.79 -3.50 -31.74
CA PHE A 130 4.45 -3.58 -30.30
C PHE A 130 3.31 -4.58 -30.16
N ASP A 131 3.63 -5.85 -29.98
CA ASP A 131 2.71 -6.96 -29.80
C ASP A 131 2.41 -7.24 -28.32
N GLN A 132 1.74 -8.37 -28.04
CA GLN A 132 1.40 -8.77 -26.68
C GLN A 132 2.64 -9.01 -25.82
N ASP A 133 3.66 -9.68 -26.36
CA ASP A 133 4.89 -9.98 -25.61
C ASP A 133 5.58 -8.70 -25.13
N VAL A 134 5.59 -7.64 -25.98
CA VAL A 134 6.14 -6.32 -25.59
C VAL A 134 5.25 -5.63 -24.54
N GLU A 135 3.93 -5.72 -24.68
CA GLU A 135 3.01 -5.16 -23.67
C GLU A 135 3.24 -5.80 -22.30
N ASP A 136 3.31 -7.13 -22.26
CA ASP A 136 3.53 -7.89 -21.02
C ASP A 136 4.90 -7.58 -20.41
N ALA A 137 5.96 -7.50 -21.24
CA ALA A 137 7.28 -7.08 -20.80
C ALA A 137 7.31 -5.65 -20.24
N VAL A 138 6.56 -4.71 -20.84
CA VAL A 138 6.42 -3.34 -20.32
C VAL A 138 5.67 -3.33 -19.00
N ARG A 139 4.59 -4.11 -18.87
CA ARG A 139 3.85 -4.25 -17.61
C ARG A 139 4.74 -4.83 -16.50
N LEU A 140 5.54 -5.86 -16.81
CA LEU A 140 6.50 -6.44 -15.87
C LEU A 140 7.55 -5.39 -15.44
N LEU A 141 8.12 -4.65 -16.38
CA LEU A 141 9.05 -3.57 -16.09
C LEU A 141 8.40 -2.51 -15.19
N GLN A 142 7.20 -2.06 -15.52
CA GLN A 142 6.46 -1.07 -14.72
C GLN A 142 6.23 -1.59 -13.29
N ALA A 143 5.74 -2.81 -13.11
CA ALA A 143 5.46 -3.41 -11.82
C ALA A 143 6.73 -3.52 -10.95
N ARG A 144 7.85 -4.07 -11.49
CA ARG A 144 9.10 -4.19 -10.74
C ARG A 144 9.79 -2.85 -10.45
N HIS A 145 9.35 -1.76 -11.08
CA HIS A 145 9.77 -0.38 -10.76
C HIS A 145 8.75 0.38 -9.91
N GLY A 146 7.64 -0.26 -9.48
CA GLY A 146 6.61 0.37 -8.66
C GLY A 146 5.76 1.40 -9.40
N LEU A 147 5.70 1.32 -10.72
CA LEU A 147 4.87 2.16 -11.58
C LEU A 147 3.50 1.50 -11.82
N ARG A 148 2.50 2.27 -12.22
CA ARG A 148 1.22 1.71 -12.68
C ARG A 148 1.43 0.84 -13.92
N THR A 149 0.90 -0.37 -13.91
CA THR A 149 1.09 -1.39 -14.95
C THR A 149 0.16 -1.16 -16.15
N THR A 150 0.32 -0.02 -16.81
CA THR A 150 -0.53 0.38 -17.94
C THR A 150 -0.20 -0.33 -19.25
N GLY A 151 1.03 -0.85 -19.40
CA GLY A 151 1.56 -1.37 -20.67
C GLY A 151 1.89 -0.27 -21.70
N ILE A 152 1.78 1.01 -21.31
CA ILE A 152 2.05 2.19 -22.15
C ILE A 152 3.40 2.79 -21.73
N ILE A 153 4.20 3.21 -22.69
CA ILE A 153 5.44 3.94 -22.40
C ILE A 153 5.11 5.41 -22.10
N ASP A 154 4.65 5.67 -20.89
CA ASP A 154 4.39 7.02 -20.38
C ASP A 154 5.68 7.73 -19.95
N GLN A 155 5.56 8.94 -19.41
CA GLN A 155 6.70 9.75 -18.99
C GLN A 155 7.50 9.09 -17.86
N GLU A 156 6.83 8.53 -16.86
CA GLU A 156 7.50 7.86 -15.72
C GLU A 156 8.21 6.59 -16.17
N THR A 157 7.60 5.81 -17.07
CA THR A 157 8.21 4.63 -17.70
C THR A 157 9.46 5.02 -18.51
N MET A 158 9.39 6.10 -19.32
CA MET A 158 10.55 6.60 -20.08
C MET A 158 11.70 7.03 -19.18
N ILE A 159 11.44 7.82 -18.15
CA ILE A 159 12.46 8.27 -17.19
C ILE A 159 13.13 7.04 -16.55
N THR A 160 12.32 6.10 -16.06
CA THR A 160 12.80 4.89 -15.40
C THR A 160 13.65 4.01 -16.34
N MET A 161 13.22 3.83 -17.57
CA MET A 161 13.97 3.07 -18.56
C MET A 161 15.28 3.74 -18.96
N ASN A 162 15.39 5.06 -18.91
CA ASN A 162 16.57 5.81 -19.33
C ASN A 162 17.61 6.00 -18.21
N VAL A 163 17.38 5.48 -17.02
CA VAL A 163 18.42 5.39 -15.98
C VAL A 163 19.57 4.49 -16.49
N PRO A 164 20.83 4.96 -16.46
CA PRO A 164 21.98 4.18 -16.93
C PRO A 164 22.19 2.87 -16.16
N ALA A 165 22.73 1.84 -16.81
CA ALA A 165 23.04 0.56 -16.18
C ALA A 165 24.06 0.71 -15.04
N THR A 166 24.99 1.64 -15.15
CA THR A 166 25.98 1.97 -14.11
C THR A 166 25.32 2.49 -12.83
N GLU A 167 24.31 3.34 -12.95
CA GLU A 167 23.55 3.83 -11.78
C GLU A 167 22.74 2.69 -11.13
N LYS A 168 22.11 1.82 -11.92
CA LYS A 168 21.42 0.63 -11.42
C LYS A 168 22.37 -0.32 -10.69
N LEU A 169 23.56 -0.53 -11.20
CA LEU A 169 24.60 -1.34 -10.53
C LEU A 169 25.03 -0.71 -9.19
N THR A 170 25.24 0.59 -9.15
CA THR A 170 25.57 1.31 -7.91
C THR A 170 24.44 1.16 -6.87
N GLN A 171 23.19 1.30 -7.33
CA GLN A 171 22.01 1.12 -6.49
C GLN A 171 21.95 -0.31 -5.90
N LEU A 172 22.20 -1.35 -6.71
CA LEU A 172 22.25 -2.75 -6.25
C LEU A 172 23.32 -2.98 -5.18
N ARG A 173 24.55 -2.48 -5.42
CA ARG A 173 25.67 -2.63 -4.47
C ARG A 173 25.37 -1.97 -3.13
N LEU A 174 24.80 -0.77 -3.14
CA LEU A 174 24.42 -0.06 -1.92
C LEU A 174 23.35 -0.83 -1.13
N ASN A 175 22.34 -1.37 -1.84
CA ASN A 175 21.27 -2.12 -1.20
C ASN A 175 21.73 -3.50 -0.68
N LEU A 176 22.73 -4.12 -1.31
CA LEU A 176 23.37 -5.32 -0.73
C LEU A 176 23.94 -5.04 0.66
N LEU A 177 24.65 -3.92 0.82
CA LEU A 177 25.20 -3.52 2.13
C LEU A 177 24.09 -3.28 3.15
N ARG A 178 23.00 -2.59 2.77
CA ARG A 178 21.83 -2.33 3.63
C ARG A 178 21.17 -3.62 4.09
N VAL A 179 20.95 -4.55 3.16
CA VAL A 179 20.32 -5.84 3.48
C VAL A 179 21.23 -6.64 4.41
N GLN A 180 22.53 -6.71 4.15
CA GLN A 180 23.49 -7.42 5.00
C GLN A 180 23.55 -6.87 6.43
N ASP A 181 23.46 -5.55 6.60
CA ASP A 181 23.42 -4.89 7.90
C ASP A 181 22.14 -5.27 8.69
N ALA A 182 20.99 -5.24 8.01
CA ALA A 182 19.69 -5.43 8.65
C ALA A 182 19.32 -6.90 8.95
N VAL A 183 19.78 -7.87 8.14
CA VAL A 183 19.36 -9.28 8.30
C VAL A 183 19.78 -9.92 9.62
N SER A 184 20.85 -9.44 10.24
CA SER A 184 21.33 -9.96 11.53
C SER A 184 20.37 -9.73 12.69
N ALA A 185 19.46 -8.76 12.56
CA ALA A 185 18.46 -8.39 13.57
C ALA A 185 17.09 -9.05 13.35
N LEU A 186 16.92 -9.90 12.33
CA LEU A 186 15.66 -10.55 12.03
C LEU A 186 15.34 -11.68 13.01
N SER A 187 14.05 -11.82 13.34
CA SER A 187 13.46 -12.93 14.08
C SER A 187 12.63 -13.81 13.15
N GLU A 188 12.05 -14.89 13.66
CA GLU A 188 11.15 -15.76 12.87
C GLU A 188 9.87 -15.03 12.44
N ARG A 189 9.42 -14.05 13.24
CA ARG A 189 8.22 -13.26 12.98
C ARG A 189 8.53 -11.78 13.11
N TYR A 190 8.28 -10.99 12.06
CA TYR A 190 8.59 -9.56 12.03
C TYR A 190 7.78 -8.82 10.98
N ILE A 191 7.76 -7.48 11.09
CA ILE A 191 7.21 -6.56 10.11
C ILE A 191 8.35 -5.78 9.47
N VAL A 192 8.34 -5.65 8.14
CA VAL A 192 9.20 -4.72 7.39
C VAL A 192 8.35 -3.64 6.75
N VAL A 193 8.68 -2.39 7.01
CA VAL A 193 8.16 -1.23 6.29
C VAL A 193 9.24 -0.76 5.34
N ASN A 194 9.09 -1.00 4.05
CA ASN A 194 10.04 -0.49 3.05
C ASN A 194 9.59 0.86 2.52
N ILE A 195 10.26 1.92 2.97
CA ILE A 195 9.87 3.30 2.68
C ILE A 195 9.86 3.61 1.18
N PRO A 196 10.92 3.31 0.36
CA PRO A 196 10.92 3.62 -1.07
C PRO A 196 9.85 2.88 -1.87
N ALA A 197 9.45 1.69 -1.41
CA ALA A 197 8.37 0.92 -2.02
C ALA A 197 6.99 1.38 -1.55
N ALA A 198 6.93 2.11 -0.43
CA ALA A 198 5.70 2.41 0.29
C ALA A 198 4.88 1.12 0.49
N SER A 199 5.52 0.10 1.06
CA SER A 199 4.94 -1.23 1.31
C SER A 199 5.29 -1.74 2.70
N ILE A 200 4.44 -2.65 3.20
CA ILE A 200 4.65 -3.36 4.46
C ILE A 200 4.58 -4.86 4.16
N GLU A 201 5.47 -5.62 4.76
CA GLU A 201 5.43 -7.07 4.76
C GLU A 201 5.34 -7.59 6.19
N ALA A 202 4.35 -8.43 6.45
CA ALA A 202 4.27 -9.25 7.65
C ALA A 202 4.89 -10.61 7.33
N VAL A 203 6.00 -10.92 7.95
CA VAL A 203 6.82 -12.11 7.66
C VAL A 203 6.77 -13.08 8.82
N GLU A 204 6.62 -14.35 8.51
CA GLU A 204 6.69 -15.44 9.50
C GLU A 204 7.35 -16.66 8.87
N ASN A 205 8.32 -17.25 9.59
CA ASN A 205 9.09 -18.42 9.14
C ASN A 205 9.73 -18.23 7.76
N GLY A 206 10.26 -17.02 7.49
CA GLY A 206 10.95 -16.70 6.25
C GLY A 206 10.04 -16.49 5.03
N THR A 207 8.71 -16.45 5.22
CA THR A 207 7.73 -16.21 4.16
C THR A 207 6.83 -15.02 4.47
N VAL A 208 6.46 -14.26 3.43
CA VAL A 208 5.50 -13.16 3.54
C VAL A 208 4.10 -13.74 3.73
N GLN A 209 3.49 -13.46 4.87
CA GLN A 209 2.11 -13.85 5.19
C GLN A 209 1.10 -12.82 4.70
N ARG A 210 1.47 -11.52 4.77
CA ARG A 210 0.67 -10.39 4.30
C ARG A 210 1.56 -9.34 3.69
N ARG A 211 1.09 -8.72 2.62
CA ARG A 211 1.74 -7.57 1.99
C ARG A 211 0.72 -6.45 1.83
N HIS A 212 1.06 -5.27 2.32
CA HIS A 212 0.17 -4.11 2.30
C HIS A 212 0.82 -2.96 1.55
N THR A 213 0.01 -2.22 0.78
CA THR A 213 0.37 -0.90 0.31
C THR A 213 0.41 0.05 1.50
N ALA A 214 1.36 0.97 1.49
CA ALA A 214 1.49 1.97 2.54
C ALA A 214 1.55 3.40 1.99
N ILE A 215 1.30 4.38 2.87
CA ILE A 215 1.62 5.78 2.63
C ILE A 215 2.62 6.19 3.70
N VAL A 216 3.78 6.65 3.27
CA VAL A 216 4.90 7.04 4.14
C VAL A 216 5.13 8.55 4.12
N GLY A 217 6.10 9.02 4.90
CA GLY A 217 6.42 10.44 5.05
C GLY A 217 6.82 11.11 3.73
N ARG A 218 6.41 12.37 3.58
CA ARG A 218 6.90 13.25 2.49
C ARG A 218 8.36 13.61 2.71
N ILE A 219 9.01 14.17 1.69
CA ILE A 219 10.44 14.50 1.74
C ILE A 219 10.76 15.42 2.93
N GLU A 220 9.91 16.42 3.19
CA GLU A 220 10.10 17.41 4.26
C GLU A 220 9.77 16.87 5.67
N ARG A 221 9.13 15.71 5.73
CA ARG A 221 8.71 15.02 6.96
C ARG A 221 8.89 13.51 6.79
N PRO A 222 10.12 13.03 6.65
CA PRO A 222 10.39 11.64 6.30
C PRO A 222 9.95 10.67 7.41
N THR A 223 9.56 9.47 7.01
CA THR A 223 9.46 8.36 7.95
C THR A 223 10.87 7.98 8.40
N PRO A 224 11.15 7.92 9.71
CA PRO A 224 12.47 7.59 10.21
C PRO A 224 12.81 6.11 10.00
N LEU A 225 14.10 5.81 9.88
CA LEU A 225 14.61 4.44 9.93
C LEU A 225 14.75 4.01 11.39
N LEU A 226 14.16 2.88 11.76
CA LEU A 226 14.18 2.42 13.14
C LEU A 226 13.93 0.91 13.25
N HIS A 227 14.37 0.35 14.36
CA HIS A 227 13.98 -0.96 14.88
C HIS A 227 13.17 -0.79 16.15
N SER A 228 12.07 -1.52 16.27
CA SER A 228 11.23 -1.50 17.45
C SER A 228 10.41 -2.78 17.56
N LYS A 229 9.40 -2.78 18.45
CA LYS A 229 8.44 -3.88 18.58
C LYS A 229 7.03 -3.31 18.71
N VAL A 230 6.11 -3.80 17.89
CA VAL A 230 4.68 -3.56 18.06
C VAL A 230 4.23 -4.23 19.35
N HIS A 231 3.57 -3.49 20.22
CA HIS A 231 3.14 -3.96 21.54
C HIS A 231 1.67 -3.75 21.85
N GLU A 232 1.01 -2.83 21.15
CA GLU A 232 -0.37 -2.45 21.43
C GLU A 232 -1.11 -2.00 20.17
N ILE A 233 -2.39 -2.32 20.10
CA ILE A 233 -3.34 -1.90 19.06
C ILE A 233 -4.46 -1.12 19.73
N ASN A 234 -4.72 0.10 19.25
CA ASN A 234 -5.84 0.91 19.69
C ASN A 234 -6.91 0.90 18.58
N PHE A 235 -8.07 0.31 18.86
CA PHE A 235 -9.24 0.36 17.99
C PHE A 235 -10.01 1.65 18.21
N ASN A 236 -10.55 2.22 17.13
CA ASN A 236 -11.35 3.46 17.13
C ASN A 236 -10.71 4.56 18.01
N PRO A 237 -9.42 4.91 17.75
CA PRO A 237 -8.64 5.73 18.66
C PRO A 237 -9.05 7.20 18.62
N TYR A 238 -8.85 7.91 19.72
CA TYR A 238 -8.65 9.34 19.66
C TYR A 238 -7.36 9.67 18.92
N TRP A 239 -7.35 10.71 18.09
CA TRP A 239 -6.09 11.24 17.57
C TRP A 239 -5.68 12.48 18.37
N HIS A 240 -4.64 12.34 19.15
CA HIS A 240 -3.96 13.47 19.79
C HIS A 240 -3.05 14.13 18.78
N VAL A 241 -3.38 15.38 18.39
CA VAL A 241 -2.68 16.09 17.32
C VAL A 241 -1.29 16.53 17.80
N PRO A 242 -0.20 16.12 17.14
CA PRO A 242 1.14 16.56 17.51
C PRO A 242 1.30 18.08 17.34
N LYS A 243 2.04 18.73 18.25
CA LYS A 243 2.33 20.18 18.19
C LYS A 243 2.92 20.63 16.86
N SER A 244 3.72 19.78 16.22
CA SER A 244 4.29 20.04 14.90
C SER A 244 3.23 20.11 13.79
N ILE A 245 2.15 19.32 13.88
CA ILE A 245 1.01 19.36 12.95
C ILE A 245 0.12 20.57 13.26
N ILE A 246 -0.11 20.89 14.54
CA ILE A 246 -0.84 22.11 14.91
C ILE A 246 -0.18 23.32 14.25
N ARG A 247 1.13 23.51 14.46
CA ARG A 247 1.89 24.66 13.92
C ARG A 247 1.91 24.69 12.39
N ARG A 248 2.11 23.56 11.72
CA ARG A 248 2.39 23.54 10.27
C ARG A 248 1.13 23.39 9.41
N ASP A 249 0.11 22.78 9.97
CA ASP A 249 -1.08 22.36 9.20
C ASP A 249 -2.37 22.94 9.77
N ILE A 250 -2.68 22.75 11.07
CA ILE A 250 -3.97 23.17 11.67
C ILE A 250 -4.14 24.68 11.64
N ILE A 251 -3.12 25.45 12.06
CA ILE A 251 -3.16 26.91 12.03
C ILE A 251 -3.49 27.43 10.62
N LYS A 252 -2.84 26.85 9.61
CA LYS A 252 -3.13 27.19 8.22
C LYS A 252 -4.57 26.86 7.83
N TYR A 253 -5.04 25.66 8.15
CA TYR A 253 -6.40 25.23 7.80
C TYR A 253 -7.46 26.10 8.49
N MET A 254 -7.26 26.50 9.74
CA MET A 254 -8.17 27.40 10.46
C MET A 254 -8.20 28.81 9.87
N ASN A 255 -7.08 29.30 9.33
CA ASN A 255 -7.06 30.57 8.59
C ASN A 255 -7.78 30.47 7.24
N ASP A 256 -7.73 29.31 6.58
CA ASP A 256 -8.37 29.08 5.28
C ASP A 256 -9.88 28.75 5.46
N ASP A 257 -10.25 27.99 6.50
CA ASP A 257 -11.62 27.58 6.84
C ASP A 257 -11.84 27.57 8.38
N PRO A 258 -12.51 28.59 8.97
CA PRO A 258 -12.79 28.65 10.40
C PRO A 258 -13.65 27.47 10.94
N GLN A 259 -14.33 26.72 10.08
CA GLN A 259 -15.12 25.55 10.47
C GLN A 259 -14.30 24.25 10.44
N TYR A 260 -13.03 24.29 10.05
CA TYR A 260 -12.18 23.10 9.86
C TYR A 260 -12.22 22.16 11.10
N LEU A 261 -11.98 22.67 12.30
CA LEU A 261 -11.97 21.86 13.52
C LEU A 261 -13.34 21.22 13.80
N THR A 262 -14.42 21.97 13.60
CA THR A 262 -15.80 21.48 13.77
C THR A 262 -16.11 20.38 12.77
N ASN A 263 -15.80 20.61 11.48
CA ASN A 263 -16.03 19.67 10.40
C ASN A 263 -15.29 18.34 10.61
N PHE A 264 -14.08 18.40 11.16
CA PHE A 264 -13.25 17.23 11.46
C PHE A 264 -13.36 16.73 12.89
N ARG A 265 -14.30 17.24 13.70
CA ARG A 265 -14.54 16.83 15.09
C ARG A 265 -13.27 16.89 15.95
N ILE A 266 -12.48 17.94 15.77
CA ILE A 266 -11.26 18.21 16.55
C ILE A 266 -11.61 19.21 17.65
N LYS A 267 -11.34 18.84 18.89
CA LYS A 267 -11.55 19.67 20.08
C LYS A 267 -10.23 20.21 20.60
N ILE A 268 -10.28 21.36 21.21
CA ILE A 268 -9.13 22.04 21.83
C ILE A 268 -9.30 22.00 23.34
N TYR A 269 -8.22 21.72 24.06
CA TYR A 269 -8.20 21.66 25.52
C TYR A 269 -7.10 22.55 26.08
N GLY A 270 -7.45 23.34 27.07
CA GLY A 270 -6.52 24.13 27.88
C GLY A 270 -5.69 23.29 28.84
N ALA A 271 -4.90 23.96 29.69
CA ALA A 271 -3.98 23.31 30.62
C ALA A 271 -4.70 22.51 31.72
N ASP A 272 -5.86 22.96 32.14
CA ASP A 272 -6.74 22.37 33.16
C ASP A 272 -7.70 21.33 32.57
N GLY A 273 -7.63 21.10 31.25
CA GLY A 273 -8.46 20.10 30.55
C GLY A 273 -9.83 20.63 30.15
N GLU A 274 -10.14 21.92 30.35
CA GLU A 274 -11.37 22.55 29.83
C GLU A 274 -11.35 22.60 28.29
N GLU A 275 -12.52 22.41 27.70
CA GLU A 275 -12.70 22.53 26.25
C GLU A 275 -12.79 24.01 25.87
N LEU A 276 -11.93 24.44 24.92
CA LEU A 276 -11.85 25.83 24.45
C LEU A 276 -12.62 26.00 23.13
N ASP A 277 -13.28 27.17 23.01
CA ASP A 277 -13.89 27.57 21.74
C ASP A 277 -12.80 27.93 20.72
N PRO A 278 -12.78 27.35 19.53
CA PRO A 278 -11.85 27.74 18.45
C PRO A 278 -11.86 29.23 18.13
N ALA A 279 -12.98 29.93 18.31
CA ALA A 279 -13.11 31.37 18.11
C ALA A 279 -12.33 32.22 19.13
N SER A 280 -11.95 31.65 20.28
CA SER A 280 -11.18 32.34 21.31
C SER A 280 -9.66 32.36 21.07
N ILE A 281 -9.18 31.66 20.01
CA ILE A 281 -7.75 31.50 19.74
C ILE A 281 -7.32 32.41 18.58
N ASP A 282 -6.18 33.06 18.75
CA ASP A 282 -5.57 33.87 17.67
C ASP A 282 -4.83 32.95 16.68
N TRP A 283 -5.48 32.60 15.58
CA TRP A 283 -4.94 31.76 14.52
C TRP A 283 -3.91 32.46 13.63
N SER A 284 -3.69 33.79 13.79
CA SER A 284 -2.64 34.51 13.09
C SER A 284 -1.25 34.32 13.73
N THR A 285 -1.19 33.68 14.90
CA THR A 285 0.02 33.45 15.68
C THR A 285 0.25 31.96 15.96
N ASP A 286 1.32 31.65 16.69
CA ASP A 286 1.62 30.29 17.19
C ASP A 286 0.87 29.95 18.52
N GLU A 287 -0.09 30.78 18.96
CA GLU A 287 -0.82 30.60 20.22
C GLU A 287 -1.41 29.20 20.35
N ALA A 288 -2.05 28.70 19.28
CA ALA A 288 -2.69 27.39 19.23
C ALA A 288 -1.74 26.24 19.64
N VAL A 289 -0.43 26.38 19.49
CA VAL A 289 0.57 25.33 19.82
C VAL A 289 0.67 25.09 21.35
N GLN A 290 0.16 25.99 22.16
CA GLN A 290 0.16 25.85 23.62
C GLN A 290 -0.89 24.85 24.11
N TYR A 291 -1.96 24.64 23.33
CA TYR A 291 -3.10 23.83 23.68
C TYR A 291 -2.98 22.37 23.22
N ALA A 292 -3.79 21.49 23.79
CA ALA A 292 -3.91 20.11 23.36
C ALA A 292 -5.09 19.98 22.38
N PHE A 293 -4.85 19.29 21.25
CA PHE A 293 -5.89 19.01 20.26
C PHE A 293 -6.18 17.53 20.22
N ARG A 294 -7.46 17.18 20.20
CA ARG A 294 -7.91 15.78 20.14
C ARG A 294 -9.04 15.65 19.12
N GLN A 295 -8.85 14.78 18.14
CA GLN A 295 -9.90 14.37 17.23
C GLN A 295 -10.66 13.17 17.80
N GLU A 296 -11.98 13.25 17.74
CA GLU A 296 -12.87 12.18 18.19
C GLU A 296 -12.85 10.97 17.23
N PRO A 297 -13.12 9.73 17.70
CA PRO A 297 -13.29 8.58 16.83
C PRO A 297 -14.41 8.81 15.80
N GLY A 298 -14.27 8.25 14.60
CA GLY A 298 -15.28 8.36 13.54
C GLY A 298 -14.70 8.32 12.16
N ALA A 299 -15.55 8.47 11.15
CA ALA A 299 -15.18 8.33 9.72
C ALA A 299 -14.13 9.33 9.25
N GLU A 300 -14.10 10.55 9.85
CA GLU A 300 -13.14 11.61 9.52
C GLU A 300 -11.85 11.53 10.34
N ASN A 301 -11.74 10.59 11.30
CA ASN A 301 -10.57 10.50 12.16
C ASN A 301 -9.32 10.20 11.32
N SER A 302 -8.28 10.99 11.50
CA SER A 302 -7.02 10.87 10.76
C SER A 302 -6.32 9.52 10.96
N MET A 303 -6.62 8.81 12.08
CA MET A 303 -6.13 7.45 12.36
C MET A 303 -7.02 6.36 11.77
N GLY A 304 -8.16 6.70 11.14
CA GLY A 304 -9.17 5.74 10.74
C GLY A 304 -9.67 4.90 11.92
N HIS A 305 -9.79 3.60 11.72
CA HIS A 305 -10.32 2.67 12.73
C HIS A 305 -9.27 2.11 13.68
N VAL A 306 -7.96 2.29 13.38
CA VAL A 306 -6.92 1.65 14.20
C VAL A 306 -5.60 2.38 14.17
N LYS A 307 -4.91 2.31 15.32
CA LYS A 307 -3.53 2.72 15.52
C LYS A 307 -2.74 1.54 16.09
N ILE A 308 -1.57 1.25 15.50
CA ILE A 308 -0.66 0.17 15.88
C ILE A 308 0.59 0.81 16.47
N ASN A 309 0.84 0.56 17.75
CA ASN A 309 1.87 1.25 18.51
C ASN A 309 3.16 0.44 18.64
N PHE A 310 4.29 1.14 18.51
CA PHE A 310 5.63 0.66 18.84
C PHE A 310 6.47 1.80 19.43
N HIS A 311 7.39 1.47 20.33
CA HIS A 311 8.18 2.48 21.01
C HIS A 311 9.23 3.10 20.07
N ASN A 312 9.29 4.43 20.03
CA ASN A 312 10.32 5.18 19.32
C ASN A 312 10.38 6.64 19.77
N LYS A 313 11.54 7.29 19.60
CA LYS A 313 11.76 8.71 19.96
C LYS A 313 11.06 9.70 19.01
N HIS A 314 10.57 9.24 17.85
CA HIS A 314 9.97 10.07 16.80
C HIS A 314 8.44 10.15 16.89
N ALA A 315 7.83 9.43 17.83
CA ALA A 315 6.37 9.32 17.97
C ALA A 315 5.66 8.84 16.68
N VAL A 316 6.29 7.96 15.92
CA VAL A 316 5.75 7.35 14.69
C VAL A 316 5.02 6.05 15.04
N TYR A 317 3.97 5.75 14.30
CA TYR A 317 3.16 4.53 14.43
C TYR A 317 2.60 4.12 13.06
N LEU A 318 2.04 2.89 12.96
CA LEU A 318 1.21 2.51 11.83
C LEU A 318 -0.25 2.84 12.16
N HIS A 319 -1.05 3.19 11.14
CA HIS A 319 -2.46 3.49 11.35
C HIS A 319 -3.29 3.35 10.07
N ASP A 320 -4.58 3.30 10.24
CA ASP A 320 -5.57 3.42 9.19
C ASP A 320 -5.71 4.88 8.69
N THR A 321 -6.53 5.10 7.67
CA THR A 321 -6.82 6.44 7.14
C THR A 321 -8.17 6.48 6.41
N PRO A 322 -8.93 7.58 6.52
CA PRO A 322 -10.12 7.78 5.70
C PRO A 322 -9.77 8.07 4.22
N GLN A 323 -8.54 8.49 3.93
CA GLN A 323 -8.09 8.86 2.58
C GLN A 323 -7.62 7.63 1.77
N LYS A 324 -8.48 6.63 1.60
CA LYS A 324 -8.16 5.36 0.93
C LYS A 324 -7.70 5.53 -0.52
N SER A 325 -8.22 6.53 -1.25
CA SER A 325 -7.86 6.79 -2.65
C SER A 325 -6.37 7.08 -2.88
N LEU A 326 -5.65 7.51 -1.86
CA LEU A 326 -4.21 7.78 -1.95
C LEU A 326 -3.37 6.51 -2.15
N PHE A 327 -3.86 5.33 -1.74
CA PHE A 327 -3.14 4.07 -1.93
C PHE A 327 -2.97 3.71 -3.41
N GLY A 328 -3.94 4.08 -4.27
CA GLY A 328 -3.88 3.85 -5.72
C GLY A 328 -2.92 4.76 -6.51
N GLN A 329 -2.20 5.67 -5.86
CA GLN A 329 -1.26 6.56 -6.52
C GLN A 329 0.11 5.90 -6.72
N ASN A 330 0.86 6.28 -7.79
CA ASN A 330 2.25 5.85 -7.97
C ASN A 330 3.15 6.38 -6.85
N ARG A 331 2.96 7.64 -6.45
CA ARG A 331 3.71 8.27 -5.36
C ARG A 331 2.85 8.26 -4.10
N ARG A 332 3.32 7.59 -3.05
CA ARG A 332 2.62 7.44 -1.78
C ARG A 332 3.40 8.04 -0.61
N PHE A 333 3.97 9.23 -0.84
CA PHE A 333 4.80 9.98 0.12
C PHE A 333 4.02 11.22 0.59
N HIS A 334 2.98 10.99 1.41
CA HIS A 334 2.01 12.05 1.78
C HIS A 334 1.90 12.29 3.29
N SER A 335 2.41 11.39 4.13
CA SER A 335 2.25 11.52 5.58
C SER A 335 3.24 12.53 6.20
N SER A 336 3.06 12.78 7.49
CA SER A 336 3.98 13.59 8.29
C SER A 336 4.98 12.73 9.09
N GLY A 337 5.29 11.51 8.57
CA GLY A 337 6.24 10.58 9.16
C GLY A 337 5.63 9.26 9.60
N CYS A 338 4.37 9.23 10.07
CA CYS A 338 3.64 8.00 10.36
C CYS A 338 3.35 7.22 9.08
N VAL A 339 3.03 5.93 9.21
CA VAL A 339 2.79 5.03 8.09
C VAL A 339 1.31 4.63 8.06
N ARG A 340 0.61 4.99 6.97
CA ARG A 340 -0.77 4.55 6.73
C ARG A 340 -0.75 3.21 6.04
N VAL A 341 -1.66 2.32 6.42
CA VAL A 341 -1.71 0.93 5.96
C VAL A 341 -3.00 0.68 5.20
N GLU A 342 -2.91 0.16 3.98
CA GLU A 342 -4.04 -0.37 3.23
C GLU A 342 -4.44 -1.74 3.79
N GLU A 343 -5.74 -2.06 3.84
CA GLU A 343 -6.24 -3.34 4.40
C GLU A 343 -5.64 -3.65 5.78
N VAL A 344 -5.62 -2.64 6.64
CA VAL A 344 -4.97 -2.69 7.95
C VAL A 344 -5.59 -3.71 8.89
N ASP A 345 -6.86 -4.06 8.70
CA ASP A 345 -7.61 -5.10 9.42
C ASP A 345 -6.92 -6.47 9.30
N GLU A 346 -6.43 -6.85 8.10
CA GLU A 346 -5.66 -8.08 7.89
C GLU A 346 -4.34 -8.07 8.65
N LEU A 347 -3.62 -6.94 8.67
CA LEU A 347 -2.40 -6.80 9.45
C LEU A 347 -2.67 -6.91 10.95
N VAL A 348 -3.76 -6.30 11.43
CA VAL A 348 -4.18 -6.38 12.84
C VAL A 348 -4.56 -7.80 13.22
N ALA A 349 -5.33 -8.51 12.37
CA ALA A 349 -5.68 -9.91 12.60
C ALA A 349 -4.41 -10.79 12.67
N TRP A 350 -3.44 -10.59 11.77
CA TRP A 350 -2.18 -11.30 11.82
C TRP A 350 -1.38 -10.96 13.10
N LEU A 351 -1.31 -9.71 13.52
CA LEU A 351 -0.63 -9.30 14.76
C LEU A 351 -1.23 -9.95 15.99
N LEU A 352 -2.55 -10.08 16.04
CA LEU A 352 -3.30 -10.64 17.16
C LEU A 352 -3.48 -12.17 17.09
N ALA A 353 -3.03 -12.87 16.02
CA ALA A 353 -3.18 -14.32 15.78
C ALA A 353 -2.54 -15.13 16.89
N GLY A 354 -2.06 -14.93 17.87
CA GLY A 354 -1.63 -15.70 19.06
C GLY A 354 -2.61 -15.60 20.22
N ASN A 355 -3.69 -14.86 20.03
CA ASN A 355 -4.73 -14.63 21.05
C ASN A 355 -6.03 -15.28 20.57
N GLU A 356 -6.50 -16.30 21.26
CA GLU A 356 -7.67 -17.12 20.87
C GLU A 356 -8.95 -16.31 20.64
N GLU A 357 -9.07 -15.15 21.31
CA GLU A 357 -10.23 -14.26 21.19
C GLU A 357 -10.20 -13.41 19.91
N TRP A 358 -9.07 -13.35 19.19
CA TRP A 358 -8.87 -12.47 18.04
C TRP A 358 -8.65 -13.26 16.74
N ASN A 359 -9.59 -13.10 15.84
CA ASN A 359 -9.52 -13.52 14.44
C ASN A 359 -10.01 -12.37 13.55
N GLN A 360 -10.06 -12.55 12.23
CA GLN A 360 -10.51 -11.51 11.30
C GLN A 360 -11.91 -10.99 11.66
N LEU A 361 -12.86 -11.87 11.97
CA LEU A 361 -14.22 -11.47 12.31
C LEU A 361 -14.30 -10.63 13.60
N ALA A 362 -13.47 -10.93 14.60
CA ALA A 362 -13.39 -10.13 15.82
C ALA A 362 -12.78 -8.75 15.57
N VAL A 363 -11.78 -8.65 14.69
CA VAL A 363 -11.19 -7.39 14.25
C VAL A 363 -12.22 -6.54 13.50
N ASP A 364 -12.93 -7.13 12.54
CA ASP A 364 -13.99 -6.45 11.78
C ASP A 364 -15.11 -5.96 12.70
N GLY A 365 -15.50 -6.80 13.67
CA GLY A 365 -16.47 -6.42 14.72
C GLY A 365 -16.00 -5.25 15.57
N ALA A 366 -14.73 -5.23 15.97
CA ALA A 366 -14.16 -4.12 16.74
C ALA A 366 -14.12 -2.81 15.93
N PHE A 367 -13.80 -2.86 14.63
CA PHE A 367 -13.88 -1.70 13.76
C PHE A 367 -15.31 -1.18 13.63
N ALA A 368 -16.26 -2.08 13.37
CA ALA A 368 -17.66 -1.75 13.16
C ALA A 368 -18.36 -1.22 14.43
N SER A 369 -17.89 -1.61 15.62
CA SER A 369 -18.48 -1.18 16.89
C SER A 369 -18.37 0.34 17.11
N GLY A 370 -17.33 0.98 16.56
CA GLY A 370 -16.99 2.36 16.84
C GLY A 370 -16.51 2.59 18.29
N GLU A 371 -16.50 1.57 19.12
CA GLU A 371 -16.07 1.65 20.52
C GLU A 371 -14.55 1.65 20.62
N ARG A 372 -14.02 2.50 21.49
CA ARG A 372 -12.59 2.55 21.75
C ARG A 372 -12.17 1.33 22.57
N LEU A 373 -11.18 0.58 22.03
CA LEU A 373 -10.61 -0.58 22.72
C LEU A 373 -9.10 -0.59 22.53
N ASP A 374 -8.34 -0.75 23.63
CA ASP A 374 -6.90 -0.86 23.62
C ASP A 374 -6.51 -2.33 23.91
N VAL A 375 -5.81 -2.97 22.96
CA VAL A 375 -5.42 -4.38 23.04
C VAL A 375 -3.91 -4.52 23.00
N ARG A 376 -3.33 -5.08 24.06
CA ARG A 376 -1.88 -5.41 24.10
C ARG A 376 -1.62 -6.75 23.45
N LEU A 377 -0.55 -6.83 22.67
CA LEU A 377 -0.09 -8.10 22.12
C LEU A 377 0.47 -9.00 23.24
N LYS A 378 0.12 -10.28 23.22
CA LYS A 378 0.73 -11.28 24.13
C LYS A 378 2.25 -11.35 23.96
N SER A 379 2.71 -11.28 22.71
CA SER A 379 4.14 -11.24 22.37
C SER A 379 4.38 -10.06 21.41
N PRO A 380 5.20 -9.08 21.82
CA PRO A 380 5.54 -7.96 20.94
C PRO A 380 6.22 -8.44 19.66
N VAL A 381 5.76 -7.92 18.51
CA VAL A 381 6.26 -8.30 17.17
C VAL A 381 7.30 -7.27 16.70
N PRO A 382 8.53 -7.68 16.37
CA PRO A 382 9.54 -6.79 15.81
C PRO A 382 9.05 -6.06 14.56
N ILE A 383 9.36 -4.77 14.45
CA ILE A 383 9.10 -3.93 13.29
C ILE A 383 10.37 -3.19 12.91
N ILE A 384 10.66 -3.20 11.61
CA ILE A 384 11.81 -2.54 11.00
C ILE A 384 11.29 -1.59 9.94
N THR A 385 11.61 -0.30 10.04
CA THR A 385 11.46 0.62 8.92
C THR A 385 12.79 0.69 8.17
N THR A 386 12.77 0.42 6.87
CA THR A 386 13.97 0.27 6.06
C THR A 386 13.93 1.12 4.79
N TYR A 387 15.08 1.28 4.13
CA TYR A 387 15.21 2.06 2.90
C TYR A 387 15.89 1.21 1.82
N ILE A 388 15.15 0.21 1.31
CA ILE A 388 15.63 -0.70 0.26
C ILE A 388 15.07 -0.21 -1.09
N THR A 389 15.95 0.36 -1.92
CA THR A 389 15.61 0.90 -3.24
C THR A 389 15.86 -0.10 -4.37
N ALA A 390 16.55 -1.21 -4.11
CA ALA A 390 16.73 -2.31 -5.05
C ALA A 390 16.80 -3.66 -4.34
N TRP A 391 16.13 -4.68 -4.88
CA TRP A 391 16.19 -6.07 -4.41
C TRP A 391 15.96 -7.03 -5.56
N ALA A 392 16.27 -8.30 -5.37
CA ALA A 392 16.05 -9.34 -6.34
C ALA A 392 15.40 -10.57 -5.68
N ASN A 393 14.54 -11.27 -6.41
CA ASN A 393 13.95 -12.54 -6.00
C ASN A 393 14.70 -13.74 -6.58
N ARG A 394 14.33 -14.96 -6.17
CA ARG A 394 14.95 -16.22 -6.65
C ARG A 394 14.79 -16.45 -8.15
N GLN A 395 13.76 -15.89 -8.77
CA GLN A 395 13.54 -15.96 -10.22
C GLN A 395 14.46 -15.00 -10.99
N GLY A 396 15.28 -14.22 -10.31
CA GLY A 396 16.19 -13.25 -10.91
C GLY A 396 15.51 -11.96 -11.39
N VAL A 397 14.27 -11.73 -10.99
CA VAL A 397 13.59 -10.45 -11.22
C VAL A 397 14.17 -9.41 -10.26
N VAL A 398 14.69 -8.33 -10.83
CA VAL A 398 15.30 -7.24 -10.07
C VAL A 398 14.34 -6.07 -10.00
N SER A 399 13.93 -5.72 -8.81
CA SER A 399 13.05 -4.59 -8.53
C SER A 399 13.84 -3.35 -8.13
N PHE A 400 13.34 -2.18 -8.54
CA PHE A 400 13.94 -0.89 -8.20
C PHE A 400 12.86 0.10 -7.74
N ARG A 401 13.25 1.04 -6.90
CA ARG A 401 12.41 2.17 -6.47
C ARG A 401 13.19 3.48 -6.59
N GLU A 402 12.45 4.57 -6.66
CA GLU A 402 13.00 5.92 -6.63
C GLU A 402 13.68 6.19 -5.27
N ASP A 403 14.83 6.87 -5.29
CA ASP A 403 15.55 7.34 -4.10
C ASP A 403 14.91 8.63 -3.56
N ILE A 404 13.69 8.52 -3.04
CA ILE A 404 12.82 9.65 -2.67
C ILE A 404 13.43 10.57 -1.61
N TYR A 405 14.20 10.04 -0.65
CA TYR A 405 14.89 10.81 0.39
C TYR A 405 16.36 11.08 0.06
N GLN A 406 16.82 10.73 -1.14
CA GLN A 406 18.19 10.90 -1.62
C GLN A 406 19.25 10.16 -0.77
N PHE A 407 18.91 9.07 -0.10
CA PHE A 407 19.82 8.28 0.71
C PHE A 407 20.81 7.48 -0.14
N ASP A 408 20.41 7.03 -1.34
CA ASP A 408 21.33 6.38 -2.30
C ASP A 408 22.37 7.39 -2.78
N LYS A 409 21.94 8.61 -3.13
CA LYS A 409 22.82 9.68 -3.58
C LYS A 409 23.83 10.09 -2.50
N GLN A 410 23.45 9.98 -1.22
CA GLN A 410 24.32 10.27 -0.08
C GLN A 410 25.23 9.08 0.28
N GLY A 411 25.06 7.92 -0.36
CA GLY A 411 25.78 6.68 -0.01
C GLY A 411 25.44 6.15 1.38
N ARG A 412 24.26 6.47 1.92
CA ARG A 412 23.87 6.09 3.27
C ARG A 412 23.56 4.58 3.31
N VAL A 413 24.38 3.83 4.08
CA VAL A 413 24.23 2.39 4.31
C VAL A 413 23.42 2.12 5.57
N ALA A 414 23.74 2.78 6.68
CA ALA A 414 23.08 2.54 7.97
C ALA A 414 21.56 2.70 7.89
N LEU A 415 20.84 1.68 8.33
CA LEU A 415 19.38 1.63 8.38
C LEU A 415 18.79 2.09 9.72
N LEU A 416 19.63 2.56 10.64
CA LEU A 416 19.20 3.07 11.94
C LEU A 416 19.66 4.53 12.08
N ASP A 417 18.76 5.36 12.57
CA ASP A 417 19.11 6.66 13.11
C ASP A 417 19.55 6.46 14.57
N ASP A 418 20.80 6.77 14.90
CA ASP A 418 21.35 6.74 16.27
C ASP A 418 20.55 7.60 17.26
#